data_56774b3c3ebf6fdc243fec2ea74ad562
#
_entry.id   56774b3c3ebf6fdc243fec2ea74ad562
#
_cell.length_a   1.000
_cell.length_b   1.000
_cell.length_c   1.000
_cell.angle_alpha   90.00
_cell.angle_beta   90.00
_cell.angle_gamma   90.00
#
_symmetry.space_group_name_H-M   'P 1'
#
loop_
_entity.id
_entity.type
_entity.pdbx_description
1 polymer ?
#
loop_
_entity_poly.entity_id
_entity_poly.type
_entity_poly.pdbx_seq_one_letter_code
_entity_poly.pdbx_strand_id
1 'polypeptide(L)'
;MRRLATAAALALALVGSAHADVFRVVPTTEPGVPALLPSAETPNGSGSIAFPASLLSRPAVVETRTYSQLLDLWQRDGAVYGVPWQVLASINKIESNFGRNMGPSSAGAIGWMQFMPSTWERWGVDADGDGIANPWSPEDGIAAAARYLAASGGQSDISRAVFSYNHAQWYVDEVLQLAQLVGSSGVDATFTLDRLQVSLDQARVVVVQANRKLVKALRRERSLARRERLLDRRAAAATLLSDRLTLDQRAVQAGVVRAAAQARVADLRATLERAETGLASARDRSLASSFSPAAGSFLGAPSFDAGYVFPVGGGPSLVSVSHHHHDYPAADIAAPEGSPVYALSDAVVERAWQYPDGRCGIGVTMTTADGQSWTYCHLSYLDPAVTGGVQLAAGTQVGLVGSTGHATGPHLHLQLNPASSYPQLQPWFQRFANVAFRWQDSGPTDSVPVSRRLFAIVATTTAAPSSPVVRFTR
;
A
#
# COMPACT_ATOMS: atom_id res chain seq x y z
N MET A 1 -58.20 24.04 -32.71
CA MET A 1 -56.97 24.29 -33.44
C MET A 1 -56.21 25.42 -32.75
N ARG A 2 -55.30 25.12 -31.85
CA ARG A 2 -54.23 26.04 -31.38
C ARG A 2 -53.09 25.17 -30.90
N ARG A 3 -51.97 25.24 -31.62
CA ARG A 3 -50.70 24.55 -31.28
C ARG A 3 -50.01 25.39 -30.22
N LEU A 4 -49.70 24.78 -29.06
CA LEU A 4 -48.79 25.35 -28.08
C LEU A 4 -47.42 24.68 -28.31
N ALA A 5 -46.47 25.53 -28.69
CA ALA A 5 -45.07 25.17 -28.77
C ALA A 5 -44.44 25.42 -27.37
N THR A 6 -43.96 24.35 -26.74
CA THR A 6 -43.14 24.41 -25.52
C THR A 6 -41.69 24.61 -25.93
N ALA A 7 -41.14 25.78 -25.61
CA ALA A 7 -39.71 26.05 -25.73
C ALA A 7 -38.99 25.43 -24.53
N ALA A 8 -38.11 24.49 -24.81
CA ALA A 8 -37.16 23.96 -23.80
C ALA A 8 -35.98 24.95 -23.68
N ALA A 9 -35.86 25.59 -22.55
CA ALA A 9 -34.71 26.43 -22.21
C ALA A 9 -33.56 25.48 -21.80
N LEU A 10 -32.51 25.42 -22.61
CA LEU A 10 -31.25 24.76 -22.32
C LEU A 10 -30.43 25.67 -21.38
N ALA A 11 -30.40 25.33 -20.09
CA ALA A 11 -29.53 26.02 -19.14
C ALA A 11 -28.09 25.51 -19.37
N LEU A 12 -27.25 26.29 -20.04
CA LEU A 12 -25.82 26.10 -20.09
C LEU A 12 -25.23 26.43 -18.72
N ALA A 13 -24.91 25.41 -17.93
CA ALA A 13 -24.10 25.59 -16.74
C ALA A 13 -22.67 25.91 -17.19
N LEU A 14 -22.28 27.16 -17.09
CA LEU A 14 -20.87 27.57 -17.14
C LEU A 14 -20.18 26.97 -15.92
N VAL A 15 -19.47 25.86 -16.14
CA VAL A 15 -18.48 25.37 -15.21
C VAL A 15 -17.33 26.36 -15.27
N GLY A 16 -17.33 27.30 -14.35
CA GLY A 16 -16.18 28.17 -14.13
C GLY A 16 -14.99 27.28 -13.72
N SER A 17 -13.94 27.29 -14.53
CA SER A 17 -12.64 26.76 -14.13
C SER A 17 -12.23 27.51 -12.86
N ALA A 18 -12.27 26.84 -11.71
CA ALA A 18 -11.64 27.34 -10.52
C ALA A 18 -10.12 27.34 -10.79
N HIS A 19 -9.62 28.49 -11.23
CA HIS A 19 -8.19 28.73 -11.21
C HIS A 19 -7.80 28.73 -9.72
N ALA A 20 -6.89 27.85 -9.34
CA ALA A 20 -6.32 27.89 -8.00
C ALA A 20 -5.69 29.28 -7.82
N ASP A 21 -6.22 30.06 -6.87
CA ASP A 21 -5.63 31.34 -6.53
C ASP A 21 -4.17 31.10 -6.08
N VAL A 22 -3.25 31.72 -6.78
CA VAL A 22 -1.82 31.60 -6.53
C VAL A 22 -1.39 32.78 -5.67
N PHE A 23 -0.80 32.48 -4.52
CA PHE A 23 -0.22 33.50 -3.65
C PHE A 23 1.24 33.78 -4.08
N ARG A 24 1.49 34.96 -4.64
CA ARG A 24 2.84 35.40 -5.01
C ARG A 24 3.45 36.20 -3.87
N VAL A 25 4.55 35.67 -3.32
CA VAL A 25 5.26 36.30 -2.19
C VAL A 25 6.39 37.23 -2.66
N VAL A 26 6.75 37.23 -3.94
CA VAL A 26 7.91 37.98 -4.46
C VAL A 26 7.55 38.86 -5.65
N PRO A 27 8.16 40.05 -5.76
CA PRO A 27 8.15 40.84 -7.00
C PRO A 27 8.76 40.00 -8.12
N THR A 28 8.04 39.84 -9.19
CA THR A 28 8.42 39.08 -10.38
C THR A 28 9.76 39.58 -10.93
N THR A 29 10.70 38.69 -11.12
CA THR A 29 11.75 38.86 -12.11
C THR A 29 11.07 39.01 -13.49
N GLU A 30 11.66 39.85 -14.33
CA GLU A 30 11.08 40.24 -15.62
C GLU A 30 10.66 39.03 -16.47
N PRO A 31 9.52 39.13 -17.21
CA PRO A 31 9.08 38.03 -18.07
C PRO A 31 10.11 37.80 -19.19
N GLY A 32 10.67 36.60 -19.23
CA GLY A 32 11.53 36.20 -20.35
C GLY A 32 12.93 35.67 -20.02
N VAL A 33 13.33 35.67 -18.75
CA VAL A 33 14.57 34.99 -18.33
C VAL A 33 14.20 33.59 -17.86
N PRO A 34 14.76 32.49 -18.46
CA PRO A 34 14.59 31.16 -17.89
C PRO A 34 15.07 31.18 -16.45
N ALA A 35 14.18 30.84 -15.51
CA ALA A 35 14.57 30.74 -14.11
C ALA A 35 15.68 29.67 -14.02
N LEU A 36 16.90 30.07 -13.67
CA LEU A 36 17.97 29.13 -13.34
C LEU A 36 17.50 28.36 -12.11
N LEU A 37 17.63 27.05 -12.15
CA LEU A 37 17.31 26.21 -10.99
C LEU A 37 18.13 26.71 -9.79
N PRO A 38 17.51 26.78 -8.59
CA PRO A 38 18.19 27.26 -7.40
C PRO A 38 19.40 26.38 -7.06
N SER A 39 20.45 27.01 -6.49
CA SER A 39 21.61 26.27 -5.96
C SER A 39 21.19 25.26 -4.90
N ALA A 40 21.89 24.13 -4.85
CA ALA A 40 21.72 23.14 -3.79
C ALA A 40 22.32 23.58 -2.43
N GLU A 41 23.17 24.61 -2.42
CA GLU A 41 23.99 24.96 -1.24
C GLU A 41 23.18 25.60 -0.12
N THR A 42 22.17 26.38 -0.46
CA THR A 42 21.36 27.13 0.53
C THR A 42 19.86 26.94 0.32
N PRO A 43 19.07 26.89 1.39
CA PRO A 43 17.62 26.92 1.28
C PRO A 43 17.13 28.27 0.72
N ASN A 44 15.90 28.30 0.22
CA ASN A 44 15.27 29.52 -0.26
C ASN A 44 15.18 30.57 0.86
N GLY A 45 15.48 31.84 0.53
CA GLY A 45 15.16 32.95 1.41
C GLY A 45 13.64 33.13 1.57
N SER A 46 13.23 33.80 2.65
CA SER A 46 11.82 34.11 2.87
C SER A 46 11.25 34.91 1.69
N GLY A 47 10.14 34.48 1.12
CA GLY A 47 9.49 35.13 -0.01
C GLY A 47 10.21 34.97 -1.36
N SER A 48 11.13 34.02 -1.49
CA SER A 48 11.92 33.83 -2.72
C SER A 48 11.23 32.98 -3.81
N ILE A 49 10.13 32.29 -3.49
CA ILE A 49 9.36 31.48 -4.41
C ILE A 49 7.85 31.70 -4.21
N ALA A 50 7.08 31.53 -5.28
CA ALA A 50 5.62 31.49 -5.20
C ALA A 50 5.14 30.06 -4.92
N PHE A 51 4.03 29.93 -4.20
CA PHE A 51 3.40 28.67 -3.85
C PHE A 51 1.96 28.61 -4.34
N PRO A 52 1.37 27.41 -4.50
CA PRO A 52 -0.07 27.26 -4.59
C PRO A 52 -0.77 27.92 -3.38
N ALA A 53 -2.00 28.39 -3.54
CA ALA A 53 -2.80 29.01 -2.46
C ALA A 53 -2.93 28.11 -1.22
N SER A 54 -2.89 26.80 -1.39
CA SER A 54 -2.83 25.81 -0.31
C SER A 54 -1.94 24.66 -0.70
N LEU A 55 -0.82 24.49 0.00
CA LEU A 55 0.06 23.33 -0.16
C LEU A 55 -0.61 22.00 0.20
N LEU A 56 -1.57 22.01 1.13
CA LEU A 56 -2.24 20.79 1.61
C LEU A 56 -3.40 20.35 0.72
N SER A 57 -3.88 21.22 -0.18
CA SER A 57 -5.00 20.90 -1.06
C SER A 57 -4.51 20.16 -2.29
N ARG A 58 -4.87 18.88 -2.40
CA ARG A 58 -4.61 18.11 -3.62
C ARG A 58 -5.34 18.76 -4.80
N PRO A 59 -4.67 18.96 -5.95
CA PRO A 59 -5.32 19.52 -7.13
C PRO A 59 -6.47 18.61 -7.61
N ALA A 60 -7.51 19.21 -8.16
CA ALA A 60 -8.67 18.49 -8.71
C ALA A 60 -8.28 17.59 -9.89
N VAL A 61 -7.31 18.04 -10.68
CA VAL A 61 -6.70 17.27 -11.77
C VAL A 61 -5.29 16.90 -11.32
N VAL A 62 -5.04 15.60 -11.26
CA VAL A 62 -3.72 15.05 -10.92
C VAL A 62 -2.96 14.85 -12.22
N GLU A 63 -1.79 15.42 -12.30
CA GLU A 63 -0.88 15.18 -13.41
C GLU A 63 -0.38 13.74 -13.39
N THR A 64 -0.28 13.16 -14.56
CA THR A 64 0.28 11.83 -14.75
C THR A 64 1.44 11.91 -15.73
N ARG A 65 2.45 11.08 -15.52
CA ARG A 65 3.60 10.95 -16.43
C ARG A 65 3.76 9.51 -16.85
N THR A 66 4.18 9.33 -18.09
CA THR A 66 4.65 8.02 -18.56
C THR A 66 5.99 7.68 -17.92
N TYR A 67 6.35 6.41 -17.91
CA TYR A 67 7.66 5.99 -17.39
C TYR A 67 8.84 6.66 -18.12
N SER A 68 8.72 6.89 -19.44
CA SER A 68 9.74 7.62 -20.20
C SER A 68 9.89 9.05 -19.71
N GLN A 69 8.78 9.77 -19.51
CA GLN A 69 8.80 11.14 -19.00
C GLN A 69 9.38 11.20 -17.59
N LEU A 70 9.05 10.25 -16.71
CA LEU A 70 9.65 10.19 -15.38
C LEU A 70 11.15 9.92 -15.43
N LEU A 71 11.59 9.03 -16.32
CA LEU A 71 13.01 8.75 -16.52
C LEU A 71 13.77 10.01 -16.95
N ASP A 72 13.21 10.77 -17.91
CA ASP A 72 13.81 12.02 -18.38
C ASP A 72 13.95 13.04 -17.24
N LEU A 73 12.94 13.14 -16.36
CA LEU A 73 12.98 14.02 -15.17
C LEU A 73 14.06 13.57 -14.17
N TRP A 74 14.09 12.28 -13.79
CA TRP A 74 15.09 11.78 -12.85
C TRP A 74 16.51 11.94 -13.38
N GLN A 75 16.74 11.68 -14.68
CA GLN A 75 18.07 11.82 -15.30
C GLN A 75 18.49 13.28 -15.40
N ARG A 76 17.58 14.16 -15.82
CA ARG A 76 17.83 15.62 -15.89
C ARG A 76 18.23 16.15 -14.52
N ASP A 77 17.40 15.91 -13.50
CA ASP A 77 17.59 16.52 -12.18
C ASP A 77 18.74 15.85 -11.41
N GLY A 78 18.92 14.54 -11.62
CA GLY A 78 20.10 13.83 -11.13
C GLY A 78 21.40 14.41 -11.67
N ALA A 79 21.46 14.74 -12.96
CA ALA A 79 22.62 15.35 -13.59
C ALA A 79 22.82 16.81 -13.12
N VAL A 80 21.75 17.60 -13.02
CA VAL A 80 21.80 19.01 -12.58
C VAL A 80 22.37 19.13 -11.16
N TYR A 81 21.91 18.29 -10.25
CA TYR A 81 22.29 18.36 -8.83
C TYR A 81 23.39 17.39 -8.43
N GLY A 82 23.89 16.57 -9.37
CA GLY A 82 24.97 15.62 -9.11
C GLY A 82 24.58 14.47 -8.17
N VAL A 83 23.32 14.03 -8.19
CA VAL A 83 22.84 12.89 -7.40
C VAL A 83 22.46 11.73 -8.32
N PRO A 84 22.61 10.46 -7.89
CA PRO A 84 22.24 9.33 -8.72
C PRO A 84 20.74 9.33 -9.02
N TRP A 85 20.36 9.38 -10.30
CA TRP A 85 18.97 9.41 -10.73
C TRP A 85 18.19 8.16 -10.28
N GLN A 86 18.86 6.99 -10.12
CA GLN A 86 18.27 5.77 -9.62
C GLN A 86 17.73 5.96 -8.19
N VAL A 87 18.40 6.79 -7.38
CA VAL A 87 17.94 7.14 -6.03
C VAL A 87 16.69 8.02 -6.10
N LEU A 88 16.65 8.98 -7.02
CA LEU A 88 15.44 9.80 -7.25
C LEU A 88 14.25 8.94 -7.67
N ALA A 89 14.46 8.00 -8.60
CA ALA A 89 13.45 7.05 -9.02
C ALA A 89 12.93 6.19 -7.86
N SER A 90 13.84 5.75 -6.98
CA SER A 90 13.52 4.90 -5.83
C SER A 90 12.74 5.66 -4.77
N ILE A 91 13.14 6.89 -4.45
CA ILE A 91 12.38 7.77 -3.56
C ILE A 91 10.99 8.03 -4.13
N ASN A 92 10.87 8.40 -5.41
CA ASN A 92 9.58 8.63 -6.06
C ASN A 92 8.67 7.39 -6.01
N LYS A 93 9.24 6.19 -6.17
CA LYS A 93 8.49 4.92 -6.01
C LYS A 93 7.97 4.73 -4.59
N ILE A 94 8.83 4.91 -3.58
CA ILE A 94 8.49 4.66 -2.18
C ILE A 94 7.50 5.70 -1.66
N GLU A 95 7.72 6.97 -1.97
CA GLU A 95 6.93 8.09 -1.44
C GLU A 95 5.53 8.17 -2.04
N SER A 96 5.41 8.10 -3.35
CA SER A 96 4.13 8.31 -4.01
C SER A 96 3.72 7.21 -4.99
N ASN A 97 4.49 6.13 -5.10
CA ASN A 97 4.27 5.10 -6.09
C ASN A 97 4.17 5.68 -7.51
N PHE A 98 5.15 6.51 -7.88
CA PHE A 98 5.19 7.25 -9.13
C PHE A 98 3.95 8.15 -9.34
N GLY A 99 3.58 8.90 -8.31
CA GLY A 99 2.46 9.86 -8.34
C GLY A 99 1.07 9.23 -8.17
N ARG A 100 0.94 7.93 -7.94
CA ARG A 100 -0.36 7.27 -7.72
C ARG A 100 -0.92 7.56 -6.32
N ASN A 101 -0.05 7.83 -5.36
CA ASN A 101 -0.41 8.07 -3.96
C ASN A 101 0.32 9.30 -3.40
N MET A 102 -0.16 10.49 -3.71
CA MET A 102 0.51 11.75 -3.41
C MET A 102 0.13 12.40 -2.07
N GLY A 103 -0.67 11.75 -1.25
CA GLY A 103 -1.02 12.26 0.08
C GLY A 103 -2.19 13.23 0.11
N PRO A 104 -2.36 14.04 1.17
CA PRO A 104 -1.42 14.11 2.32
C PRO A 104 -1.29 12.79 3.09
N SER A 105 -0.09 12.48 3.55
CA SER A 105 0.14 11.34 4.45
C SER A 105 -0.44 11.62 5.85
N SER A 106 -0.45 10.61 6.72
CA SER A 106 -0.88 10.81 8.13
C SER A 106 -0.01 11.82 8.88
N ALA A 107 1.23 12.04 8.45
CA ALA A 107 2.13 13.05 8.97
C ALA A 107 2.00 14.41 8.27
N GLY A 108 1.20 14.49 7.19
CA GLY A 108 1.01 15.73 6.42
C GLY A 108 1.99 15.92 5.26
N ALA A 109 2.75 14.89 4.88
CA ALA A 109 3.62 14.95 3.69
C ALA A 109 2.79 14.93 2.40
N ILE A 110 3.22 15.68 1.37
CA ILE A 110 2.44 15.99 0.16
C ILE A 110 3.25 15.81 -1.12
N GLY A 111 2.53 15.57 -2.20
CA GLY A 111 3.03 15.63 -3.57
C GLY A 111 3.82 14.41 -4.03
N TRP A 112 4.45 14.57 -5.17
CA TRP A 112 5.18 13.51 -5.88
C TRP A 112 6.31 12.89 -5.08
N MET A 113 6.95 13.66 -4.23
CA MET A 113 8.11 13.26 -3.43
C MET A 113 7.85 13.36 -1.92
N GLN A 114 6.58 13.49 -1.50
CA GLN A 114 6.11 13.50 -0.12
C GLN A 114 6.89 14.44 0.80
N PHE A 115 7.04 15.68 0.37
CA PHE A 115 7.63 16.72 1.21
C PHE A 115 6.72 17.16 2.35
N MET A 116 7.30 17.39 3.51
CA MET A 116 6.62 18.18 4.55
C MET A 116 6.48 19.63 4.08
N PRO A 117 5.33 20.32 4.32
CA PRO A 117 5.12 21.69 3.87
C PRO A 117 6.25 22.64 4.27
N SER A 118 6.74 22.56 5.52
CA SER A 118 7.85 23.40 5.99
C SER A 118 9.18 23.11 5.29
N THR A 119 9.41 21.88 4.86
CA THR A 119 10.57 21.52 4.05
C THR A 119 10.40 22.03 2.62
N TRP A 120 9.19 21.95 2.08
CA TRP A 120 8.89 22.50 0.76
C TRP A 120 9.10 24.00 0.67
N GLU A 121 8.67 24.78 1.66
CA GLU A 121 8.90 26.22 1.73
C GLU A 121 10.38 26.61 1.60
N ARG A 122 11.26 25.75 2.11
CA ARG A 122 12.70 25.98 2.11
C ARG A 122 13.42 25.44 0.86
N TRP A 123 12.96 24.33 0.32
CA TRP A 123 13.66 23.56 -0.70
C TRP A 123 12.89 23.40 -2.01
N GLY A 124 11.63 23.84 -2.08
CA GLY A 124 10.81 23.78 -3.30
C GLY A 124 11.49 24.47 -4.47
N VAL A 125 11.21 23.99 -5.66
CA VAL A 125 11.76 24.46 -6.93
C VAL A 125 10.62 24.65 -7.90
N ASP A 126 10.66 25.72 -8.69
CA ASP A 126 9.89 25.90 -9.90
C ASP A 126 10.76 25.41 -11.07
N ALA A 127 10.61 24.14 -11.42
CA ALA A 127 11.48 23.48 -12.41
C ALA A 127 10.83 23.41 -13.80
N ASP A 128 9.52 23.61 -13.90
CA ASP A 128 8.81 23.72 -15.17
C ASP A 128 8.70 25.18 -15.66
N GLY A 129 9.03 26.15 -14.81
CA GLY A 129 9.11 27.57 -15.16
C GLY A 129 7.76 28.26 -15.25
N ASP A 130 6.72 27.73 -14.59
CA ASP A 130 5.38 28.33 -14.57
C ASP A 130 5.25 29.49 -13.57
N GLY A 131 6.28 29.73 -12.76
CA GLY A 131 6.37 30.76 -11.73
C GLY A 131 5.89 30.31 -10.36
N ILE A 132 5.61 29.01 -10.16
CA ILE A 132 5.04 28.46 -8.94
C ILE A 132 5.80 27.19 -8.55
N ALA A 133 6.42 27.16 -7.40
CA ALA A 133 6.97 25.91 -6.86
C ALA A 133 5.82 25.05 -6.28
N ASN A 134 5.42 24.03 -7.01
CA ASN A 134 4.24 23.21 -6.74
C ASN A 134 4.63 21.76 -6.42
N PRO A 135 4.47 21.25 -5.17
CA PRO A 135 4.82 19.88 -4.81
C PRO A 135 3.98 18.82 -5.55
N TRP A 136 2.88 19.24 -6.16
CA TRP A 136 2.00 18.38 -6.96
C TRP A 136 2.41 18.30 -8.44
N SER A 137 3.35 19.16 -8.89
CA SER A 137 4.05 19.04 -10.18
C SER A 137 5.16 17.98 -10.07
N PRO A 138 5.25 17.00 -10.98
CA PRO A 138 6.35 16.04 -10.96
C PRO A 138 7.71 16.69 -11.28
N GLU A 139 7.73 17.70 -12.13
CA GLU A 139 8.92 18.47 -12.50
C GLU A 139 9.53 19.15 -11.28
N ASP A 140 8.70 19.84 -10.50
CA ASP A 140 9.10 20.59 -9.31
C ASP A 140 9.46 19.65 -8.17
N GLY A 141 8.63 18.64 -7.95
CA GLY A 141 8.82 17.68 -6.87
C GLY A 141 10.14 16.91 -7.00
N ILE A 142 10.45 16.41 -8.19
CA ILE A 142 11.68 15.63 -8.45
C ILE A 142 12.91 16.52 -8.38
N ALA A 143 12.85 17.73 -8.97
CA ALA A 143 13.95 18.69 -8.89
C ALA A 143 14.23 19.14 -7.44
N ALA A 144 13.17 19.40 -6.65
CA ALA A 144 13.32 19.76 -5.23
C ALA A 144 13.96 18.61 -4.42
N ALA A 145 13.61 17.35 -4.69
CA ALA A 145 14.22 16.20 -4.04
C ALA A 145 15.71 16.07 -4.41
N ALA A 146 16.06 16.24 -5.68
CA ALA A 146 17.44 16.23 -6.13
C ALA A 146 18.26 17.33 -5.45
N ARG A 147 17.72 18.55 -5.40
CA ARG A 147 18.31 19.70 -4.70
C ARG A 147 18.52 19.40 -3.21
N TYR A 148 17.52 18.89 -2.53
CA TYR A 148 17.60 18.56 -1.11
C TYR A 148 18.66 17.50 -0.80
N LEU A 149 18.71 16.43 -1.61
CA LEU A 149 19.74 15.39 -1.48
C LEU A 149 21.14 15.93 -1.70
N ALA A 150 21.35 16.78 -2.72
CA ALA A 150 22.64 17.42 -2.99
C ALA A 150 23.07 18.32 -1.82
N ALA A 151 22.16 19.16 -1.29
CA ALA A 151 22.41 20.01 -0.13
C ALA A 151 22.72 19.20 1.15
N SER A 152 22.20 17.97 1.24
CA SER A 152 22.48 17.03 2.33
C SER A 152 23.77 16.23 2.12
N GLY A 153 24.57 16.56 1.10
CA GLY A 153 25.87 15.93 0.81
C GLY A 153 25.76 14.70 -0.10
N GLY A 154 24.66 14.54 -0.85
CA GLY A 154 24.39 13.38 -1.69
C GLY A 154 25.39 13.11 -2.81
N GLN A 155 26.18 14.12 -3.21
CA GLN A 155 27.27 13.97 -4.17
C GLN A 155 28.45 13.15 -3.61
N SER A 156 28.67 13.18 -2.29
CA SER A 156 29.77 12.48 -1.62
C SER A 156 29.31 11.27 -0.80
N ASP A 157 28.13 11.36 -0.18
CA ASP A 157 27.54 10.30 0.64
C ASP A 157 26.03 10.27 0.46
N ILE A 158 25.60 9.51 -0.53
CA ILE A 158 24.18 9.39 -0.85
C ILE A 158 23.38 8.70 0.26
N SER A 159 24.00 7.77 1.01
CA SER A 159 23.35 7.08 2.13
C SER A 159 22.98 8.07 3.23
N ARG A 160 23.90 8.97 3.59
CA ARG A 160 23.68 10.04 4.55
C ARG A 160 22.61 11.02 4.06
N ALA A 161 22.61 11.38 2.77
CA ALA A 161 21.62 12.28 2.21
C ALA A 161 20.21 11.68 2.23
N VAL A 162 20.07 10.40 1.90
CA VAL A 162 18.81 9.66 2.01
C VAL A 162 18.36 9.54 3.47
N PHE A 163 19.29 9.34 4.42
CA PHE A 163 18.96 9.38 5.85
C PHE A 163 18.44 10.76 6.28
N SER A 164 18.97 11.85 5.75
CA SER A 164 18.47 13.20 6.03
C SER A 164 17.05 13.42 5.49
N TYR A 165 16.62 12.65 4.48
CA TYR A 165 15.29 12.73 3.87
C TYR A 165 14.20 12.18 4.81
N ASN A 166 14.41 11.03 5.45
CA ASN A 166 13.39 10.36 6.29
C ASN A 166 13.85 10.02 7.73
N HIS A 167 15.13 10.22 8.09
CA HIS A 167 15.71 9.95 9.42
C HIS A 167 15.54 8.49 9.91
N ALA A 168 15.39 7.53 9.01
CA ALA A 168 15.20 6.12 9.33
C ALA A 168 16.13 5.21 8.52
N GLN A 169 16.84 4.30 9.20
CA GLN A 169 17.77 3.38 8.53
C GLN A 169 17.05 2.43 7.56
N TRP A 170 15.88 1.92 7.94
CA TRP A 170 15.08 1.08 7.04
C TRP A 170 14.74 1.76 5.71
N TYR A 171 14.50 3.07 5.74
CA TYR A 171 14.23 3.86 4.54
C TYR A 171 15.46 3.96 3.64
N VAL A 172 16.62 4.22 4.23
CA VAL A 172 17.90 4.22 3.50
C VAL A 172 18.14 2.89 2.81
N ASP A 173 17.97 1.79 3.56
CA ASP A 173 18.20 0.44 3.05
C ASP A 173 17.22 0.11 1.89
N GLU A 174 15.95 0.46 2.03
CA GLU A 174 14.93 0.23 1.00
C GLU A 174 15.19 1.07 -0.27
N VAL A 175 15.48 2.37 -0.11
CA VAL A 175 15.82 3.26 -1.24
C VAL A 175 17.04 2.73 -1.99
N LEU A 176 18.10 2.36 -1.28
CA LEU A 176 19.34 1.91 -1.91
C LEU A 176 19.22 0.53 -2.57
N GLN A 177 18.46 -0.39 -1.97
CA GLN A 177 18.15 -1.69 -2.59
C GLN A 177 17.36 -1.50 -3.88
N LEU A 178 16.36 -0.61 -3.89
CA LEU A 178 15.59 -0.32 -5.07
C LEU A 178 16.43 0.40 -6.13
N ALA A 179 17.30 1.35 -5.74
CA ALA A 179 18.22 2.01 -6.65
C ALA A 179 19.21 1.02 -7.29
N GLN A 180 19.66 0.02 -6.55
CA GLN A 180 20.47 -1.07 -7.08
C GLN A 180 19.69 -1.92 -8.11
N LEU A 181 18.42 -2.24 -7.82
CA LEU A 181 17.57 -2.96 -8.75
C LEU A 181 17.40 -2.18 -10.07
N VAL A 182 17.07 -0.88 -9.97
CA VAL A 182 16.95 0.02 -11.14
C VAL A 182 18.26 0.05 -11.95
N GLY A 183 19.39 0.15 -11.26
CA GLY A 183 20.71 0.20 -11.90
C GLY A 183 21.17 -1.11 -12.53
N SER A 184 20.86 -2.25 -11.91
CA SER A 184 21.34 -3.57 -12.35
C SER A 184 20.42 -4.24 -13.37
N SER A 185 19.11 -4.08 -13.23
CA SER A 185 18.12 -4.74 -14.10
C SER A 185 17.75 -3.90 -15.33
N GLY A 186 18.15 -2.64 -15.34
CA GLY A 186 17.75 -1.66 -16.36
C GLY A 186 16.35 -1.08 -16.12
N VAL A 187 16.09 0.05 -16.75
CA VAL A 187 14.86 0.83 -16.54
C VAL A 187 13.62 0.07 -17.03
N ASP A 188 13.69 -0.54 -18.20
CA ASP A 188 12.56 -1.27 -18.78
C ASP A 188 12.14 -2.47 -17.95
N ALA A 189 13.10 -3.19 -17.36
CA ALA A 189 12.83 -4.30 -16.44
C ALA A 189 12.15 -3.78 -15.17
N THR A 190 12.64 -2.68 -14.60
CA THR A 190 12.05 -2.06 -13.40
C THR A 190 10.62 -1.58 -13.66
N PHE A 191 10.36 -0.93 -14.79
CA PHE A 191 9.00 -0.53 -15.17
C PHE A 191 8.08 -1.72 -15.44
N THR A 192 8.64 -2.82 -15.95
CA THR A 192 7.89 -4.07 -16.10
C THR A 192 7.51 -4.65 -14.74
N LEU A 193 8.43 -4.67 -13.78
CA LEU A 193 8.15 -5.09 -12.40
C LEU A 193 7.10 -4.18 -11.74
N ASP A 194 7.15 -2.87 -11.95
CA ASP A 194 6.13 -1.95 -11.43
C ASP A 194 4.75 -2.23 -12.03
N ARG A 195 4.65 -2.47 -13.34
CA ARG A 195 3.39 -2.87 -13.97
C ARG A 195 2.85 -4.20 -13.41
N LEU A 196 3.73 -5.16 -13.14
CA LEU A 196 3.36 -6.43 -12.53
C LEU A 196 2.86 -6.23 -11.10
N GLN A 197 3.53 -5.40 -10.29
CA GLN A 197 3.07 -5.04 -8.95
C GLN A 197 1.69 -4.40 -8.99
N VAL A 198 1.47 -3.40 -9.83
CA VAL A 198 0.16 -2.74 -9.99
C VAL A 198 -0.92 -3.74 -10.39
N SER A 199 -0.62 -4.64 -11.33
CA SER A 199 -1.55 -5.69 -11.76
C SER A 199 -1.89 -6.65 -10.60
N LEU A 200 -0.90 -7.01 -9.81
CA LEU A 200 -1.07 -7.88 -8.65
C LEU A 200 -1.91 -7.22 -7.55
N ASP A 201 -1.63 -5.95 -7.24
CA ASP A 201 -2.38 -5.20 -6.25
C ASP A 201 -3.84 -4.95 -6.68
N GLN A 202 -4.07 -4.66 -7.95
CA GLN A 202 -5.43 -4.58 -8.51
C GLN A 202 -6.18 -5.91 -8.38
N ALA A 203 -5.53 -7.03 -8.69
CA ALA A 203 -6.13 -8.36 -8.54
C ALA A 203 -6.48 -8.66 -7.07
N ARG A 204 -5.62 -8.31 -6.13
CA ARG A 204 -5.89 -8.42 -4.68
C ARG A 204 -7.11 -7.61 -4.26
N VAL A 205 -7.21 -6.35 -4.70
CA VAL A 205 -8.36 -5.47 -4.43
C VAL A 205 -9.66 -6.09 -4.96
N VAL A 206 -9.64 -6.67 -6.16
CA VAL A 206 -10.82 -7.33 -6.75
C VAL A 206 -11.27 -8.53 -5.91
N VAL A 207 -10.34 -9.38 -5.43
CA VAL A 207 -10.63 -10.50 -4.54
C VAL A 207 -11.26 -10.02 -3.23
N VAL A 208 -10.66 -9.02 -2.57
CA VAL A 208 -11.16 -8.44 -1.32
C VAL A 208 -12.58 -7.92 -1.49
N GLN A 209 -12.85 -7.17 -2.55
CA GLN A 209 -14.19 -6.62 -2.83
C GLN A 209 -15.21 -7.71 -3.14
N ALA A 210 -14.83 -8.73 -3.91
CA ALA A 210 -15.70 -9.86 -4.22
C ALA A 210 -16.06 -10.65 -2.95
N ASN A 211 -15.08 -10.94 -2.11
CA ASN A 211 -15.28 -11.64 -0.83
C ASN A 211 -16.17 -10.84 0.13
N ARG A 212 -15.94 -9.53 0.27
CA ARG A 212 -16.83 -8.66 1.08
C ARG A 212 -18.29 -8.73 0.64
N LYS A 213 -18.54 -8.66 -0.67
CA LYS A 213 -19.90 -8.75 -1.23
C LYS A 213 -20.52 -10.11 -0.92
N LEU A 214 -19.76 -11.20 -1.08
CA LEU A 214 -20.19 -12.56 -0.78
C LEU A 214 -20.54 -12.74 0.71
N VAL A 215 -19.64 -12.32 1.61
CA VAL A 215 -19.87 -12.39 3.07
C VAL A 215 -21.14 -11.64 3.49
N LYS A 216 -21.36 -10.44 2.92
CA LYS A 216 -22.59 -9.66 3.17
C LYS A 216 -23.84 -10.39 2.68
N ALA A 217 -23.78 -10.99 1.49
CA ALA A 217 -24.88 -11.75 0.93
C ALA A 217 -25.21 -13.01 1.75
N LEU A 218 -24.18 -13.74 2.21
CA LEU A 218 -24.34 -14.91 3.08
C LEU A 218 -24.96 -14.56 4.44
N ARG A 219 -24.57 -13.45 5.06
CA ARG A 219 -25.21 -12.96 6.28
C ARG A 219 -26.68 -12.66 6.08
N ARG A 220 -27.03 -12.04 4.95
CA ARG A 220 -28.42 -11.76 4.58
C ARG A 220 -29.22 -13.06 4.36
N GLU A 221 -28.68 -14.00 3.61
CA GLU A 221 -29.33 -15.30 3.36
C GLU A 221 -29.60 -16.05 4.67
N ARG A 222 -28.59 -16.13 5.56
CA ARG A 222 -28.75 -16.76 6.90
C ARG A 222 -29.84 -16.07 7.74
N SER A 223 -29.94 -14.74 7.65
CA SER A 223 -30.99 -13.97 8.35
C SER A 223 -32.38 -14.31 7.80
N LEU A 224 -32.51 -14.38 6.48
CA LEU A 224 -33.77 -14.76 5.82
C LEU A 224 -34.17 -16.20 6.16
N ALA A 225 -33.21 -17.12 6.16
CA ALA A 225 -33.46 -18.52 6.57
C ALA A 225 -33.93 -18.65 8.03
N ARG A 226 -33.37 -17.82 8.93
CA ARG A 226 -33.87 -17.78 10.32
C ARG A 226 -35.30 -17.24 10.42
N ARG A 227 -35.60 -16.19 9.64
CA ARG A 227 -36.94 -15.58 9.61
C ARG A 227 -38.00 -16.59 9.09
N GLU A 228 -37.70 -17.26 7.99
CA GLU A 228 -38.58 -18.31 7.42
C GLU A 228 -38.86 -19.39 8.45
N ARG A 229 -37.82 -20.01 9.03
CA ARG A 229 -37.99 -21.03 10.09
C ARG A 229 -38.77 -20.54 11.32
N LEU A 230 -38.69 -19.26 11.66
CA LEU A 230 -39.45 -18.66 12.74
C LEU A 230 -40.95 -18.59 12.36
N LEU A 231 -41.27 -18.20 11.14
CA LEU A 231 -42.65 -18.13 10.64
C LEU A 231 -43.27 -19.50 10.58
N ASP A 232 -42.56 -20.52 10.07
CA ASP A 232 -43.00 -21.91 10.03
C ASP A 232 -43.35 -22.44 11.43
N ARG A 233 -42.43 -22.20 12.40
CA ARG A 233 -42.67 -22.60 13.80
C ARG A 233 -43.90 -21.91 14.41
N ARG A 234 -44.10 -20.62 14.10
CA ARG A 234 -45.25 -19.86 14.59
C ARG A 234 -46.55 -20.34 13.96
N ALA A 235 -46.52 -20.65 12.64
CA ALA A 235 -47.66 -21.22 11.95
C ALA A 235 -48.07 -22.59 12.55
N ALA A 236 -47.08 -23.47 12.80
CA ALA A 236 -47.33 -24.76 13.41
C ALA A 236 -47.87 -24.66 14.84
N ALA A 237 -47.54 -23.61 15.59
CA ALA A 237 -48.01 -23.37 16.96
C ALA A 237 -49.35 -22.60 17.05
N ALA A 238 -49.85 -22.04 15.92
CA ALA A 238 -51.05 -21.24 15.91
C ALA A 238 -52.30 -22.11 16.12
N THR A 239 -53.12 -21.70 17.08
CA THR A 239 -54.38 -22.39 17.43
C THR A 239 -55.56 -21.97 16.55
N LEU A 240 -55.53 -20.71 16.04
CA LEU A 240 -56.55 -20.20 15.14
C LEU A 240 -56.17 -20.47 13.69
N LEU A 241 -57.10 -20.97 12.88
CA LEU A 241 -56.88 -21.27 11.47
C LEU A 241 -56.50 -20.02 10.66
N SER A 242 -57.16 -18.89 10.95
CA SER A 242 -56.84 -17.59 10.30
C SER A 242 -55.42 -17.17 10.50
N ASP A 243 -54.90 -17.31 11.74
CA ASP A 243 -53.51 -16.94 12.08
C ASP A 243 -52.51 -17.88 11.41
N ARG A 244 -52.82 -19.18 11.42
CA ARG A 244 -52.03 -20.19 10.74
C ARG A 244 -51.92 -19.90 9.25
N LEU A 245 -53.01 -19.66 8.54
CA LEU A 245 -53.01 -19.34 7.12
C LEU A 245 -52.21 -18.05 6.82
N THR A 246 -52.36 -17.04 7.66
CA THR A 246 -51.59 -15.78 7.52
C THR A 246 -50.08 -16.00 7.70
N LEU A 247 -49.68 -16.81 8.68
CA LEU A 247 -48.29 -17.13 8.95
C LEU A 247 -47.69 -18.02 7.84
N ASP A 248 -48.45 -18.98 7.33
CA ASP A 248 -48.04 -19.83 6.21
C ASP A 248 -47.81 -18.97 4.93
N GLN A 249 -48.71 -18.04 4.61
CA GLN A 249 -48.50 -17.10 3.50
C GLN A 249 -47.24 -16.28 3.66
N ARG A 250 -46.95 -15.77 4.88
CA ARG A 250 -45.75 -15.02 5.19
C ARG A 250 -44.48 -15.90 5.10
N ALA A 251 -44.55 -17.15 5.49
CA ALA A 251 -43.46 -18.12 5.36
C ALA A 251 -43.15 -18.40 3.88
N VAL A 252 -44.17 -18.65 3.06
CA VAL A 252 -44.00 -18.80 1.60
C VAL A 252 -43.36 -17.58 0.98
N GLN A 253 -43.82 -16.38 1.32
CA GLN A 253 -43.22 -15.14 0.82
C GLN A 253 -41.77 -14.97 1.29
N ALA A 254 -41.42 -15.32 2.54
CA ALA A 254 -40.08 -15.32 3.05
C ALA A 254 -39.18 -16.33 2.31
N GLY A 255 -39.70 -17.48 1.95
CA GLY A 255 -39.04 -18.50 1.13
C GLY A 255 -38.67 -17.99 -0.26
N VAL A 256 -39.58 -17.26 -0.93
CA VAL A 256 -39.29 -16.62 -2.25
C VAL A 256 -38.16 -15.63 -2.14
N VAL A 257 -38.18 -14.76 -1.12
CA VAL A 257 -37.11 -13.77 -0.87
C VAL A 257 -35.79 -14.46 -0.56
N ARG A 258 -35.82 -15.57 0.20
CA ARG A 258 -34.61 -16.35 0.49
C ARG A 258 -34.05 -17.01 -0.77
N ALA A 259 -34.90 -17.60 -1.63
CA ALA A 259 -34.44 -18.19 -2.89
C ALA A 259 -33.71 -17.18 -3.78
N ALA A 260 -34.21 -15.95 -3.87
CA ALA A 260 -33.53 -14.86 -4.57
C ALA A 260 -32.18 -14.51 -3.93
N ALA A 261 -32.11 -14.53 -2.59
CA ALA A 261 -30.84 -14.30 -1.88
C ALA A 261 -29.85 -15.46 -2.11
N GLN A 262 -30.30 -16.70 -2.19
CA GLN A 262 -29.47 -17.86 -2.53
C GLN A 262 -28.91 -17.77 -3.95
N ALA A 263 -29.74 -17.40 -4.92
CA ALA A 263 -29.26 -17.15 -6.30
C ALA A 263 -28.19 -16.05 -6.34
N ARG A 264 -28.37 -14.98 -5.56
CA ARG A 264 -27.36 -13.93 -5.44
C ARG A 264 -26.06 -14.41 -4.80
N VAL A 265 -26.11 -15.29 -3.82
CA VAL A 265 -24.92 -15.92 -3.21
C VAL A 265 -24.19 -16.77 -4.25
N ALA A 266 -24.90 -17.54 -5.07
CA ALA A 266 -24.31 -18.35 -6.14
C ALA A 266 -23.55 -17.48 -7.17
N ASP A 267 -24.17 -16.38 -7.63
CA ASP A 267 -23.55 -15.42 -8.55
C ASP A 267 -22.28 -14.79 -7.96
N LEU A 268 -22.33 -14.40 -6.67
CA LEU A 268 -21.17 -13.80 -6.01
C LEU A 268 -20.04 -14.81 -5.74
N ARG A 269 -20.35 -16.10 -5.54
CA ARG A 269 -19.33 -17.15 -5.48
C ARG A 269 -18.61 -17.30 -6.82
N ALA A 270 -19.33 -17.37 -7.93
CA ALA A 270 -18.74 -17.41 -9.25
C ALA A 270 -17.93 -16.14 -9.57
N THR A 271 -18.33 -15.00 -9.01
CA THR A 271 -17.56 -13.74 -9.14
C THR A 271 -16.26 -13.81 -8.35
N LEU A 272 -16.26 -14.33 -7.14
CA LEU A 272 -15.07 -14.53 -6.32
C LEU A 272 -14.10 -15.52 -6.99
N GLU A 273 -14.57 -16.65 -7.46
CA GLU A 273 -13.76 -17.66 -8.16
C GLU A 273 -13.03 -17.08 -9.39
N ARG A 274 -13.70 -16.23 -10.18
CA ARG A 274 -13.06 -15.52 -11.29
C ARG A 274 -11.99 -14.54 -10.81
N ALA A 275 -12.23 -13.85 -9.70
CA ALA A 275 -11.25 -12.95 -9.09
C ALA A 275 -10.04 -13.71 -8.57
N GLU A 276 -10.22 -14.86 -7.93
CA GLU A 276 -9.17 -15.77 -7.45
C GLU A 276 -8.30 -16.28 -8.60
N THR A 277 -8.92 -16.71 -9.70
CA THR A 277 -8.20 -17.10 -10.92
C THR A 277 -7.36 -15.95 -11.48
N GLY A 278 -7.92 -14.73 -11.48
CA GLY A 278 -7.20 -13.52 -11.88
C GLY A 278 -5.99 -13.23 -10.99
N LEU A 279 -6.15 -13.37 -9.68
CA LEU A 279 -5.05 -13.19 -8.70
C LEU A 279 -3.96 -14.27 -8.87
N ALA A 280 -4.35 -15.54 -9.03
CA ALA A 280 -3.40 -16.62 -9.30
C ALA A 280 -2.57 -16.33 -10.56
N SER A 281 -3.22 -15.95 -11.65
CA SER A 281 -2.53 -15.60 -12.90
C SER A 281 -1.61 -14.39 -12.76
N ALA A 282 -1.99 -13.37 -11.98
CA ALA A 282 -1.12 -12.23 -11.71
C ALA A 282 0.10 -12.63 -10.86
N ARG A 283 -0.10 -13.48 -9.87
CA ARG A 283 0.97 -14.02 -9.01
C ARG A 283 1.97 -14.85 -9.82
N ASP A 284 1.50 -15.74 -10.68
CA ASP A 284 2.37 -16.58 -11.51
C ASP A 284 3.25 -15.73 -12.44
N ARG A 285 2.69 -14.67 -13.04
CA ARG A 285 3.48 -13.70 -13.83
C ARG A 285 4.53 -12.98 -12.99
N SER A 286 4.18 -12.61 -11.74
CA SER A 286 5.11 -11.94 -10.82
C SER A 286 6.25 -12.85 -10.40
N LEU A 287 5.96 -14.12 -10.06
CA LEU A 287 6.97 -15.12 -9.68
C LEU A 287 7.92 -15.41 -10.84
N ALA A 288 7.42 -15.54 -12.07
CA ALA A 288 8.23 -15.72 -13.26
C ALA A 288 9.22 -14.56 -13.53
N SER A 289 8.95 -13.38 -12.98
CA SER A 289 9.77 -12.17 -13.14
C SER A 289 10.66 -11.86 -11.94
N SER A 290 10.56 -12.62 -10.84
CA SER A 290 11.29 -12.38 -9.58
C SER A 290 12.64 -13.12 -9.59
N PHE A 291 13.57 -12.68 -10.45
CA PHE A 291 14.88 -13.33 -10.59
C PHE A 291 15.91 -12.93 -9.50
N SER A 292 15.58 -11.95 -8.65
CA SER A 292 16.47 -11.50 -7.58
C SER A 292 15.69 -11.22 -6.28
N PRO A 293 16.34 -11.31 -5.10
CA PRO A 293 15.69 -10.98 -3.82
C PRO A 293 15.11 -9.55 -3.81
N ALA A 294 15.81 -8.58 -4.42
CA ALA A 294 15.32 -7.21 -4.53
C ALA A 294 14.06 -7.09 -5.40
N ALA A 295 13.99 -7.80 -6.53
CA ALA A 295 12.80 -7.86 -7.37
C ALA A 295 11.64 -8.55 -6.64
N GLY A 296 11.92 -9.60 -5.87
CA GLY A 296 10.93 -10.27 -5.03
C GLY A 296 10.34 -9.35 -3.97
N SER A 297 11.17 -8.64 -3.23
CA SER A 297 10.73 -7.64 -2.24
C SER A 297 9.87 -6.55 -2.88
N PHE A 298 10.28 -6.05 -4.04
CA PHE A 298 9.52 -5.06 -4.81
C PHE A 298 8.10 -5.53 -5.17
N LEU A 299 7.93 -6.81 -5.48
CA LEU A 299 6.64 -7.42 -5.79
C LEU A 299 5.85 -7.88 -4.55
N GLY A 300 6.36 -7.62 -3.34
CA GLY A 300 5.73 -8.00 -2.08
C GLY A 300 5.89 -9.48 -1.76
N ALA A 301 6.95 -10.12 -2.24
CA ALA A 301 7.30 -11.48 -1.88
C ALA A 301 7.59 -11.61 -0.37
N PRO A 302 7.47 -12.82 0.20
CA PRO A 302 7.76 -13.05 1.61
C PRO A 302 9.25 -12.84 1.92
N SER A 303 9.54 -12.24 3.07
CA SER A 303 10.91 -12.12 3.60
C SER A 303 11.24 -13.35 4.40
N PHE A 304 12.38 -14.00 4.10
CA PHE A 304 12.85 -15.23 4.77
C PHE A 304 14.05 -14.96 5.66
N ASP A 305 14.06 -15.55 6.84
CA ASP A 305 15.22 -15.61 7.72
C ASP A 305 15.20 -16.84 8.63
N ALA A 306 16.27 -17.66 8.57
CA ALA A 306 16.52 -18.79 9.46
C ALA A 306 15.31 -19.73 9.68
N GLY A 307 14.63 -20.13 8.60
CA GLY A 307 13.48 -21.06 8.65
C GLY A 307 12.13 -20.41 8.95
N TYR A 308 12.10 -19.09 9.19
CA TYR A 308 10.90 -18.31 9.37
C TYR A 308 10.67 -17.37 8.20
N VAL A 309 9.41 -16.98 8.06
CA VAL A 309 8.94 -15.99 7.08
C VAL A 309 8.18 -14.92 7.83
N PHE A 310 8.47 -13.66 7.53
CA PHE A 310 7.63 -12.60 8.07
C PHE A 310 6.22 -12.70 7.47
N PRO A 311 5.16 -12.74 8.29
CA PRO A 311 3.84 -13.18 7.83
C PRO A 311 3.12 -12.16 6.94
N VAL A 312 3.62 -10.94 6.77
CA VAL A 312 3.01 -9.91 5.90
C VAL A 312 4.04 -9.38 4.91
N GLY A 313 3.70 -9.42 3.62
CA GLY A 313 4.56 -8.85 2.58
C GLY A 313 4.31 -7.37 2.34
N GLY A 314 5.35 -6.64 1.91
CA GLY A 314 5.26 -5.22 1.55
C GLY A 314 6.45 -4.36 2.00
N GLY A 315 7.30 -4.89 2.88
CA GLY A 315 8.48 -4.17 3.37
C GLY A 315 8.18 -3.05 4.37
N PRO A 316 9.21 -2.43 4.95
CA PRO A 316 9.05 -1.48 6.05
C PRO A 316 8.37 -0.15 5.66
N SER A 317 8.31 0.20 4.39
CA SER A 317 7.54 1.36 3.92
C SER A 317 6.03 1.18 4.12
N LEU A 318 5.52 -0.05 3.98
CA LEU A 318 4.10 -0.37 4.06
C LEU A 318 3.69 -1.09 5.35
N VAL A 319 4.62 -1.81 5.98
CA VAL A 319 4.34 -2.69 7.12
C VAL A 319 4.94 -2.12 8.39
N SER A 320 4.15 -2.06 9.45
CA SER A 320 4.60 -1.57 10.75
C SER A 320 4.01 -2.37 11.90
N VAL A 321 4.74 -2.44 13.03
CA VAL A 321 4.36 -3.20 14.22
C VAL A 321 4.61 -2.36 15.47
N SER A 322 3.67 -2.38 16.43
CA SER A 322 3.91 -1.82 17.75
C SER A 322 4.63 -2.84 18.64
N HIS A 323 5.48 -2.38 19.55
CA HIS A 323 6.13 -3.23 20.55
C HIS A 323 5.14 -3.85 21.56
N HIS A 324 3.94 -3.27 21.66
CA HIS A 324 2.94 -3.68 22.63
C HIS A 324 1.60 -4.00 21.97
N HIS A 325 0.91 -4.99 22.51
CA HIS A 325 -0.50 -5.24 22.27
C HIS A 325 -1.26 -4.97 23.58
N HIS A 326 -2.45 -4.38 23.49
CA HIS A 326 -3.11 -3.76 24.66
C HIS A 326 -3.76 -4.75 25.65
N ASP A 327 -4.22 -5.94 25.19
CA ASP A 327 -5.02 -6.84 26.02
C ASP A 327 -4.25 -8.08 26.51
N TYR A 328 -3.50 -8.73 25.62
CA TYR A 328 -2.81 -10.00 25.88
C TYR A 328 -1.63 -10.17 24.89
N PRO A 329 -0.75 -11.16 25.11
CA PRO A 329 0.38 -11.39 24.21
C PRO A 329 -0.05 -11.68 22.77
N ALA A 330 0.14 -10.71 21.87
CA ALA A 330 -0.10 -10.78 20.44
C ALA A 330 0.71 -9.70 19.72
N ALA A 331 0.77 -9.76 18.40
CA ALA A 331 1.31 -8.72 17.55
C ALA A 331 0.25 -8.26 16.53
N ASP A 332 -0.01 -6.96 16.50
CA ASP A 332 -0.78 -6.35 15.42
C ASP A 332 0.18 -5.81 14.36
N ILE A 333 0.18 -6.45 13.21
CA ILE A 333 1.02 -6.11 12.06
C ILE A 333 0.19 -5.26 11.12
N ALA A 334 0.33 -3.94 11.24
CA ALA A 334 -0.40 -3.00 10.39
C ALA A 334 0.15 -2.99 8.97
N ALA A 335 -0.72 -3.11 7.99
CA ALA A 335 -0.42 -3.06 6.57
C ALA A 335 -1.66 -2.67 5.77
N PRO A 336 -1.53 -2.17 4.53
CA PRO A 336 -2.67 -1.87 3.68
C PRO A 336 -3.57 -3.09 3.49
N GLU A 337 -4.89 -2.86 3.42
CA GLU A 337 -5.83 -3.94 3.13
C GLU A 337 -5.51 -4.59 1.78
N GLY A 338 -5.51 -5.92 1.75
CA GLY A 338 -5.12 -6.69 0.57
C GLY A 338 -3.62 -7.00 0.50
N SER A 339 -2.79 -6.54 1.43
CA SER A 339 -1.40 -7.00 1.55
C SER A 339 -1.35 -8.52 1.70
N PRO A 340 -0.40 -9.22 1.07
CA PRO A 340 -0.34 -10.68 1.14
C PRO A 340 0.04 -11.15 2.53
N VAL A 341 -0.60 -12.24 2.97
CA VAL A 341 -0.31 -12.91 4.24
C VAL A 341 0.25 -14.30 3.96
N TYR A 342 1.34 -14.65 4.61
CA TYR A 342 2.12 -15.86 4.39
C TYR A 342 2.17 -16.75 5.63
N ALA A 343 2.30 -18.07 5.41
CA ALA A 343 2.64 -19.01 6.48
C ALA A 343 4.04 -18.69 7.02
N LEU A 344 4.16 -18.46 8.33
CA LEU A 344 5.41 -18.00 8.97
C LEU A 344 6.51 -19.07 9.03
N SER A 345 6.15 -20.35 8.91
CA SER A 345 7.06 -21.48 8.76
C SER A 345 6.32 -22.64 8.11
N ASP A 346 6.98 -23.77 7.88
CA ASP A 346 6.31 -25.01 7.54
C ASP A 346 5.29 -25.33 8.65
N ALA A 347 4.04 -25.62 8.26
CA ALA A 347 2.95 -25.75 9.20
C ALA A 347 1.85 -26.67 8.71
N VAL A 348 1.06 -27.19 9.64
CA VAL A 348 -0.21 -27.89 9.39
C VAL A 348 -1.35 -27.00 9.85
N VAL A 349 -2.33 -26.80 8.99
CA VAL A 349 -3.55 -26.06 9.33
C VAL A 349 -4.40 -26.85 10.32
N GLU A 350 -4.58 -26.34 11.53
CA GLU A 350 -5.48 -26.95 12.52
C GLU A 350 -6.95 -26.59 12.23
N ARG A 351 -7.16 -25.29 12.02
CA ARG A 351 -8.49 -24.73 11.80
C ARG A 351 -8.44 -23.53 10.87
N ALA A 352 -9.35 -23.48 9.92
CA ALA A 352 -9.55 -22.35 9.01
C ALA A 352 -11.01 -21.91 9.01
N TRP A 353 -11.29 -20.62 8.99
CA TRP A 353 -12.63 -20.09 8.86
C TRP A 353 -12.70 -18.97 7.84
N GLN A 354 -13.33 -19.32 6.72
CA GLN A 354 -13.46 -18.47 5.53
C GLN A 354 -14.45 -17.30 5.70
N TYR A 355 -15.25 -17.34 6.76
CA TYR A 355 -16.27 -16.31 7.01
C TYR A 355 -16.05 -15.70 8.38
N PRO A 356 -16.28 -14.38 8.53
CA PRO A 356 -16.03 -13.70 9.79
C PRO A 356 -16.79 -14.36 10.94
N ASP A 357 -16.06 -14.81 11.94
CA ASP A 357 -16.53 -15.42 13.16
C ASP A 357 -16.02 -14.65 14.38
N GLY A 358 -16.92 -14.23 15.26
CA GLY A 358 -16.62 -13.59 16.52
C GLY A 358 -15.63 -12.43 16.42
N ARG A 359 -14.69 -12.38 17.36
CA ARG A 359 -13.67 -11.31 17.47
C ARG A 359 -12.59 -11.40 16.40
N CYS A 360 -12.17 -12.62 16.06
CA CYS A 360 -11.09 -12.86 15.10
C CYS A 360 -11.44 -12.49 13.64
N GLY A 361 -12.72 -12.55 13.27
CA GLY A 361 -13.12 -12.34 11.88
C GLY A 361 -12.80 -13.54 10.99
N ILE A 362 -12.20 -13.33 9.82
CA ILE A 362 -11.64 -14.39 8.96
C ILE A 362 -10.25 -14.71 9.47
N GLY A 363 -9.92 -16.00 9.57
CA GLY A 363 -8.62 -16.38 10.12
C GLY A 363 -8.27 -17.86 9.96
N VAL A 364 -7.09 -18.20 10.47
CA VAL A 364 -6.53 -19.54 10.45
C VAL A 364 -5.69 -19.80 11.69
N THR A 365 -5.75 -21.01 12.23
CA THR A 365 -4.82 -21.53 13.22
C THR A 365 -3.99 -22.64 12.58
N MET A 366 -2.68 -22.60 12.77
CA MET A 366 -1.74 -23.57 12.21
C MET A 366 -0.67 -23.92 13.23
N THR A 367 -0.25 -25.18 13.25
CA THR A 367 0.89 -25.67 14.03
C THR A 367 2.12 -25.72 13.16
N THR A 368 3.14 -25.02 13.56
CA THR A 368 4.43 -24.93 12.86
C THR A 368 5.32 -26.16 13.13
N ALA A 369 6.38 -26.33 12.33
CA ALA A 369 7.26 -27.48 12.42
C ALA A 369 7.95 -27.65 13.79
N ASP A 370 8.13 -26.56 14.54
CA ASP A 370 8.65 -26.55 15.92
C ASP A 370 7.57 -26.87 16.98
N GLY A 371 6.34 -27.21 16.55
CA GLY A 371 5.24 -27.63 17.42
C GLY A 371 4.47 -26.46 18.08
N GLN A 372 4.71 -25.22 17.66
CA GLN A 372 3.97 -24.07 18.15
C GLN A 372 2.69 -23.86 17.34
N SER A 373 1.57 -23.57 18.01
CA SER A 373 0.30 -23.25 17.36
C SER A 373 0.13 -21.74 17.30
N TRP A 374 -0.10 -21.22 16.08
CA TRP A 374 -0.24 -19.80 15.78
C TRP A 374 -1.62 -19.49 15.18
N THR A 375 -2.21 -18.39 15.58
CA THR A 375 -3.49 -17.90 15.06
C THR A 375 -3.31 -16.57 14.34
N TYR A 376 -3.84 -16.50 13.13
CA TYR A 376 -3.97 -15.31 12.30
C TYR A 376 -5.41 -14.85 12.29
N CYS A 377 -5.67 -13.55 12.53
CA CYS A 377 -7.01 -12.98 12.53
C CYS A 377 -7.11 -11.75 11.61
N HIS A 378 -8.34 -11.27 11.47
CA HIS A 378 -8.72 -10.03 10.77
C HIS A 378 -8.51 -10.03 9.25
N LEU A 379 -8.29 -11.20 8.64
CA LEU A 379 -8.08 -11.31 7.20
C LEU A 379 -9.29 -10.76 6.42
N SER A 380 -9.05 -10.16 5.25
CA SER A 380 -10.08 -9.79 4.28
C SER A 380 -10.46 -10.97 3.39
N TYR A 381 -9.55 -11.91 3.23
CA TYR A 381 -9.68 -13.11 2.42
C TYR A 381 -8.73 -14.17 2.97
N LEU A 382 -9.19 -15.41 3.02
CA LEU A 382 -8.39 -16.61 3.28
C LEU A 382 -8.51 -17.52 2.05
N ASP A 383 -7.37 -18.01 1.55
CA ASP A 383 -7.35 -18.88 0.37
C ASP A 383 -8.23 -20.13 0.61
N PRO A 384 -9.14 -20.47 -0.29
CA PRO A 384 -10.02 -21.63 -0.15
C PRO A 384 -9.28 -22.96 -0.02
N ALA A 385 -8.04 -23.06 -0.53
CA ALA A 385 -7.19 -24.23 -0.36
C ALA A 385 -6.66 -24.40 1.07
N VAL A 386 -6.66 -23.34 1.88
CA VAL A 386 -6.23 -23.36 3.28
C VAL A 386 -7.38 -23.91 4.14
N THR A 387 -7.36 -25.22 4.34
CA THR A 387 -8.36 -25.96 5.13
C THR A 387 -7.71 -26.86 6.16
N GLY A 388 -8.45 -27.25 7.21
CA GLY A 388 -7.91 -28.11 8.26
C GLY A 388 -7.25 -29.38 7.73
N GLY A 389 -6.07 -29.69 8.22
CA GLY A 389 -5.22 -30.82 7.80
C GLY A 389 -4.27 -30.54 6.63
N VAL A 390 -4.39 -29.40 5.95
CA VAL A 390 -3.49 -29.04 4.85
C VAL A 390 -2.09 -28.70 5.39
N GLN A 391 -1.05 -29.20 4.74
CA GLN A 391 0.33 -28.82 4.99
C GLN A 391 0.70 -27.60 4.14
N LEU A 392 1.30 -26.60 4.77
CA LEU A 392 1.79 -25.38 4.16
C LEU A 392 3.30 -25.30 4.28
N ALA A 393 3.97 -24.98 3.19
CA ALA A 393 5.37 -24.62 3.24
C ALA A 393 5.53 -23.18 3.72
N ALA A 394 6.64 -22.86 4.37
CA ALA A 394 7.02 -21.51 4.76
C ALA A 394 6.92 -20.54 3.55
N GLY A 395 6.29 -19.40 3.73
CA GLY A 395 6.06 -18.42 2.65
C GLY A 395 4.90 -18.76 1.69
N THR A 396 4.17 -19.86 1.92
CA THR A 396 2.90 -20.07 1.20
C THR A 396 1.93 -18.96 1.53
N GLN A 397 1.41 -18.28 0.51
CA GLN A 397 0.40 -17.24 0.71
C GLN A 397 -0.90 -17.90 1.20
N VAL A 398 -1.32 -17.53 2.40
CA VAL A 398 -2.54 -18.08 3.04
C VAL A 398 -3.75 -17.17 2.89
N GLY A 399 -3.54 -15.85 2.67
CA GLY A 399 -4.64 -14.91 2.59
C GLY A 399 -4.20 -13.48 2.32
N LEU A 400 -5.08 -12.54 2.64
CA LEU A 400 -4.86 -11.11 2.48
C LEU A 400 -5.24 -10.37 3.77
N VAL A 401 -4.43 -9.36 4.14
CA VAL A 401 -4.70 -8.47 5.28
C VAL A 401 -6.07 -7.82 5.15
N GLY A 402 -6.77 -7.68 6.24
CA GLY A 402 -8.08 -7.06 6.30
C GLY A 402 -8.39 -6.36 7.61
N SER A 403 -9.67 -6.16 7.83
CA SER A 403 -10.22 -5.53 9.05
C SER A 403 -11.53 -6.22 9.44
N THR A 404 -11.59 -7.56 9.34
CA THR A 404 -12.78 -8.34 9.71
C THR A 404 -12.79 -8.65 11.21
N GLY A 405 -13.95 -8.92 11.79
CA GLY A 405 -14.10 -9.13 13.23
C GLY A 405 -14.04 -7.82 14.02
N HIS A 406 -13.34 -7.81 15.17
CA HIS A 406 -13.15 -6.63 16.02
C HIS A 406 -11.83 -5.93 15.72
N ALA A 407 -11.67 -5.43 14.50
CA ALA A 407 -10.49 -4.68 14.08
C ALA A 407 -10.83 -3.19 13.95
N THR A 408 -9.91 -2.30 14.35
CA THR A 408 -10.05 -0.83 14.22
C THR A 408 -9.54 -0.31 12.89
N GLY A 409 -8.70 -1.08 12.19
CA GLY A 409 -8.14 -0.78 10.87
C GLY A 409 -7.51 -2.01 10.25
N PRO A 410 -6.97 -1.92 9.03
CA PRO A 410 -6.33 -3.05 8.37
C PRO A 410 -5.04 -3.47 9.08
N HIS A 411 -4.99 -4.72 9.55
CA HIS A 411 -3.81 -5.35 10.14
C HIS A 411 -3.96 -6.87 10.15
N LEU A 412 -2.84 -7.58 10.29
CA LEU A 412 -2.81 -8.97 10.69
C LEU A 412 -2.61 -9.05 12.19
N HIS A 413 -3.57 -9.62 12.91
CA HIS A 413 -3.36 -10.01 14.30
C HIS A 413 -2.69 -11.39 14.34
N LEU A 414 -1.52 -11.47 14.94
CA LEU A 414 -0.71 -12.68 15.11
C LEU A 414 -0.58 -13.02 16.59
N GLN A 415 -1.00 -14.21 16.98
CA GLN A 415 -0.82 -14.68 18.37
C GLN A 415 -0.37 -16.13 18.42
N LEU A 416 0.43 -16.46 19.45
CA LEU A 416 0.68 -17.82 19.87
C LEU A 416 -0.60 -18.40 20.50
N ASN A 417 -0.87 -19.67 20.32
CA ASN A 417 -2.06 -20.30 20.84
C ASN A 417 -1.69 -21.49 21.77
N PRO A 418 -1.91 -21.38 23.11
CA PRO A 418 -2.47 -20.22 23.83
C PRO A 418 -1.56 -19.00 23.76
N ALA A 419 -2.12 -17.80 24.01
CA ALA A 419 -1.39 -16.54 24.01
C ALA A 419 -0.49 -16.43 25.24
N SER A 420 0.68 -17.06 25.19
CA SER A 420 1.61 -17.22 26.33
C SER A 420 2.82 -16.28 26.27
N SER A 421 3.14 -15.74 25.11
CA SER A 421 4.25 -14.81 24.91
C SER A 421 3.99 -13.86 23.72
N TYR A 422 4.63 -12.70 23.75
CA TYR A 422 4.55 -11.73 22.67
C TYR A 422 5.38 -12.18 21.46
N PRO A 423 4.79 -12.28 20.24
CA PRO A 423 5.54 -12.56 19.02
C PRO A 423 6.70 -11.59 18.80
N GLN A 424 6.52 -10.30 19.12
CA GLN A 424 7.51 -9.24 18.96
C GLN A 424 8.78 -9.49 19.80
N LEU A 425 8.70 -10.24 20.89
CA LEU A 425 9.84 -10.57 21.74
C LEU A 425 10.58 -11.83 21.28
N GLN A 426 10.05 -12.55 20.29
CA GLN A 426 10.70 -13.75 19.75
C GLN A 426 11.92 -13.34 18.90
N PRO A 427 13.07 -14.02 19.05
CA PRO A 427 14.28 -13.68 18.29
C PRO A 427 14.08 -13.72 16.77
N TRP A 428 13.28 -14.66 16.27
CA TRP A 428 12.98 -14.76 14.86
C TRP A 428 12.19 -13.54 14.35
N PHE A 429 11.24 -13.02 15.14
CA PHE A 429 10.43 -11.84 14.76
C PHE A 429 11.29 -10.57 14.71
N GLN A 430 12.15 -10.39 15.71
CA GLN A 430 13.02 -9.21 15.79
C GLN A 430 14.03 -9.10 14.64
N ARG A 431 14.49 -10.25 14.10
CA ARG A 431 15.40 -10.24 12.95
C ARG A 431 14.78 -9.65 11.68
N PHE A 432 13.46 -9.58 11.58
CA PHE A 432 12.75 -8.95 10.46
C PHE A 432 12.58 -7.42 10.61
N ALA A 433 12.91 -6.86 11.77
CA ALA A 433 12.84 -5.41 11.97
C ALA A 433 13.77 -4.67 11.00
N ASN A 434 13.26 -3.61 10.39
CA ASN A 434 13.89 -2.83 9.31
C ASN A 434 14.13 -3.58 7.98
N VAL A 435 13.76 -4.86 7.89
CA VAL A 435 13.85 -5.66 6.67
C VAL A 435 12.45 -5.92 6.08
N ALA A 436 11.51 -6.38 6.90
CA ALA A 436 10.14 -6.67 6.50
C ALA A 436 9.11 -5.71 7.10
N PHE A 437 9.43 -5.05 8.19
CA PHE A 437 8.57 -4.07 8.86
C PHE A 437 9.40 -3.01 9.59
N ARG A 438 8.76 -1.87 9.93
CA ARG A 438 9.30 -0.87 10.87
C ARG A 438 8.53 -0.89 12.18
N TRP A 439 9.21 -0.52 13.28
CA TRP A 439 8.52 -0.27 14.53
C TRP A 439 7.68 1.01 14.46
N GLN A 440 6.51 1.02 15.08
CA GLN A 440 5.63 2.20 15.18
C GLN A 440 6.00 3.12 16.34
N ASP A 441 6.64 2.56 17.35
CA ASP A 441 6.95 3.19 18.63
C ASP A 441 8.40 2.87 19.06
N SER A 442 8.98 3.73 19.88
CA SER A 442 10.29 3.48 20.49
C SER A 442 10.15 2.42 21.58
N GLY A 443 10.63 1.22 21.33
CA GLY A 443 10.59 0.12 22.29
C GLY A 443 11.81 0.12 23.21
N PRO A 444 11.76 -0.64 24.30
CA PRO A 444 12.89 -0.81 25.21
C PRO A 444 14.11 -1.51 24.57
N THR A 445 13.98 -1.98 23.33
CA THR A 445 15.00 -2.75 22.59
C THR A 445 15.75 -1.95 21.51
N ASP A 446 15.44 -0.67 21.33
CA ASP A 446 16.13 0.18 20.32
C ASP A 446 17.63 0.40 20.63
N SER A 447 18.14 -0.16 21.73
CA SER A 447 19.55 -0.10 22.14
C SER A 447 20.41 -1.26 21.64
N VAL A 448 19.88 -2.22 20.88
CA VAL A 448 20.69 -3.29 20.29
C VAL A 448 21.40 -2.75 19.05
N PRO A 449 22.73 -2.67 19.02
CA PRO A 449 23.45 -2.18 17.85
C PRO A 449 23.20 -3.14 16.69
N VAL A 450 22.42 -2.69 15.73
CA VAL A 450 22.31 -3.35 14.43
C VAL A 450 23.72 -3.40 13.83
N SER A 451 24.21 -4.59 13.59
CA SER A 451 25.50 -4.78 12.91
C SER A 451 25.49 -4.00 11.61
N ARG A 452 26.23 -2.89 11.58
CA ARG A 452 26.38 -2.01 10.42
C ARG A 452 26.94 -2.81 9.26
N ARG A 453 26.12 -3.31 8.37
CA ARG A 453 26.56 -3.60 7.02
C ARG A 453 26.58 -2.27 6.27
N LEU A 454 27.73 -1.60 6.33
CA LEU A 454 28.01 -0.43 5.52
C LEU A 454 28.01 -0.84 4.05
N PHE A 455 26.99 -0.43 3.30
CA PHE A 455 27.06 -0.43 1.85
C PHE A 455 27.79 0.85 1.41
N ALA A 456 29.00 0.72 0.93
CA ALA A 456 29.70 1.84 0.29
C ALA A 456 29.22 1.94 -1.17
N ILE A 457 28.63 3.07 -1.52
CA ILE A 457 28.35 3.42 -2.90
C ILE A 457 29.60 4.09 -3.44
N VAL A 458 30.28 3.45 -4.37
CA VAL A 458 31.40 4.08 -5.08
C VAL A 458 30.87 4.57 -6.43
N ALA A 459 30.74 5.89 -6.56
CA ALA A 459 30.53 6.50 -7.86
C ALA A 459 31.86 6.45 -8.63
N THR A 460 31.99 5.53 -9.57
CA THR A 460 33.12 5.54 -10.50
C THR A 460 32.73 6.35 -11.73
N THR A 461 33.28 7.56 -11.84
CA THR A 461 33.24 8.32 -13.09
C THR A 461 34.25 7.71 -14.07
N THR A 462 33.83 6.87 -14.98
CA THR A 462 34.60 6.57 -16.18
C THR A 462 34.17 7.57 -17.25
N ALA A 463 35.14 8.34 -17.75
CA ALA A 463 34.95 9.33 -18.81
C ALA A 463 34.55 8.64 -20.12
N ALA A 464 33.27 8.62 -20.40
CA ALA A 464 32.66 8.43 -21.72
C ALA A 464 31.24 8.97 -21.66
N PRO A 465 30.67 9.56 -22.73
CA PRO A 465 29.36 10.20 -22.68
C PRO A 465 28.26 9.14 -22.70
N SER A 466 27.93 8.60 -21.56
CA SER A 466 26.75 7.78 -21.33
C SER A 466 26.56 7.68 -19.82
N SER A 467 25.39 8.01 -19.36
CA SER A 467 24.80 7.95 -18.02
C SER A 467 25.68 7.44 -16.87
N PRO A 468 25.77 8.11 -15.73
CA PRO A 468 26.53 7.62 -14.58
C PRO A 468 25.98 6.26 -14.13
N VAL A 469 26.86 5.25 -14.11
CA VAL A 469 26.56 3.92 -13.57
C VAL A 469 26.95 3.92 -12.11
N VAL A 470 25.99 3.76 -11.23
CA VAL A 470 26.23 3.55 -9.81
C VAL A 470 26.62 2.08 -9.59
N ARG A 471 27.82 1.83 -9.08
CA ARG A 471 28.23 0.50 -8.65
C ARG A 471 28.18 0.41 -7.15
N PHE A 472 27.50 -0.62 -6.68
CA PHE A 472 27.44 -0.98 -5.26
C PHE A 472 28.49 -2.05 -4.99
N THR A 473 29.38 -1.84 -4.01
CA THR A 473 30.30 -2.85 -3.50
C THR A 473 29.78 -3.37 -2.14
N ARG A 474 29.89 -4.65 -1.94
CA ARG A 474 29.51 -5.32 -0.67
C ARG A 474 30.52 -5.06 0.42
#